data_5845ca7499ec96b8d6492ff19fb35ac4
#
_entry.id   5845ca7499ec96b8d6492ff19fb35ac4
#
_cell.length_a   1.000
_cell.length_b   1.000
_cell.length_c   1.000
_cell.angle_alpha   90.00
_cell.angle_beta   90.00
_cell.angle_gamma   90.00
#
_symmetry.space_group_name_H-M   'P 1'
#
loop_
_entity.id
_entity.type
_entity.pdbx_description
1 polymer ?
#
loop_
_entity_poly.entity_id
_entity_poly.type
_entity_poly.pdbx_seq_one_letter_code
_entity_poly.pdbx_strand_id
1 'polypeptide(L)'
;MKADTDLIIHILNKAGVKPTSNRILVLRTIIEMNRPVSLSDLENNLLTLEKSSIFRVLRLFLRKGVIHSIEDGKGLARYEICTTDNTHVDDDMHVHFYCEVCEKVFCFKTLHAPILELPEGFQVHAVNYMLKGLCPDCQAKKVSHR
;
A
#
# COMPACT_ATOMS: atom_id res chain seq x y z
N MET A 1 -12.85 -2.56 9.02
CA MET A 1 -13.85 -1.67 8.41
C MET A 1 -14.37 -2.30 7.13
N LYS A 2 -15.66 -2.52 7.06
CA LYS A 2 -16.25 -3.08 5.85
C LYS A 2 -16.30 -2.02 4.75
N ALA A 3 -15.76 -2.36 3.58
CA ALA A 3 -15.81 -1.47 2.42
C ALA A 3 -17.13 -1.67 1.68
N ASP A 4 -17.86 -0.59 1.54
CA ASP A 4 -19.10 -0.58 0.79
C ASP A 4 -18.82 -0.74 -0.71
N THR A 5 -19.64 -1.55 -1.38
CA THR A 5 -19.53 -1.79 -2.81
C THR A 5 -19.63 -0.49 -3.62
N ASP A 6 -20.53 0.41 -3.22
CA ASP A 6 -20.69 1.69 -3.91
C ASP A 6 -19.43 2.55 -3.82
N LEU A 7 -18.77 2.54 -2.66
CA LEU A 7 -17.50 3.24 -2.49
C LEU A 7 -16.42 2.67 -3.39
N ILE A 8 -16.33 1.35 -3.47
CA ILE A 8 -15.35 0.67 -4.30
C ILE A 8 -15.57 1.00 -5.78
N ILE A 9 -16.81 0.94 -6.23
CA ILE A 9 -17.17 1.27 -7.61
C ILE A 9 -16.83 2.73 -7.91
N HIS A 10 -17.09 3.63 -6.96
CA HIS A 10 -16.75 5.05 -7.11
C HIS A 10 -15.23 5.25 -7.27
N ILE A 11 -14.45 4.60 -6.44
CA ILE A 11 -12.98 4.67 -6.51
C ILE A 11 -12.48 4.19 -7.88
N LEU A 12 -12.99 3.05 -8.35
CA LEU A 12 -12.58 2.48 -9.63
C LEU A 12 -12.98 3.37 -10.80
N ASN A 13 -14.22 3.87 -10.80
CA ASN A 13 -14.68 4.76 -11.86
C ASN A 13 -13.88 6.05 -11.92
N LYS A 14 -13.56 6.62 -10.76
CA LYS A 14 -12.76 7.84 -10.69
C LYS A 14 -11.37 7.64 -11.26
N ALA A 15 -10.81 6.45 -11.09
CA ALA A 15 -9.49 6.09 -11.61
C ALA A 15 -9.52 5.64 -13.08
N GLY A 16 -10.70 5.59 -13.71
CA GLY A 16 -10.84 5.11 -15.06
C GLY A 16 -10.72 3.60 -15.20
N VAL A 17 -11.06 2.86 -14.13
CA VAL A 17 -11.01 1.41 -14.12
C VAL A 17 -12.44 0.86 -14.12
N LYS A 18 -12.75 0.04 -15.09
CA LYS A 18 -14.08 -0.59 -15.17
C LYS A 18 -14.27 -1.55 -14.00
N PRO A 19 -15.34 -1.39 -13.20
CA PRO A 19 -15.62 -2.32 -12.10
C PRO A 19 -16.01 -3.70 -12.62
N THR A 20 -15.18 -4.69 -12.35
CA THR A 20 -15.50 -6.09 -12.59
C THR A 20 -15.51 -6.82 -11.25
N SER A 21 -16.10 -8.01 -11.21
CA SER A 21 -16.19 -8.79 -9.97
C SER A 21 -14.82 -8.99 -9.33
N ASN A 22 -13.81 -9.35 -10.10
CA ASN A 22 -12.45 -9.58 -9.59
C ASN A 22 -11.82 -8.29 -9.07
N ARG A 23 -11.99 -7.20 -9.80
CA ARG A 23 -11.43 -5.90 -9.40
C ARG A 23 -12.07 -5.38 -8.13
N ILE A 24 -13.39 -5.51 -8.01
CA ILE A 24 -14.13 -5.12 -6.81
C ILE A 24 -13.64 -5.97 -5.62
N LEU A 25 -13.51 -7.26 -5.80
CA LEU A 25 -13.11 -8.18 -4.75
C LEU A 25 -11.69 -7.91 -4.24
N VAL A 26 -10.75 -7.69 -5.15
CA VAL A 26 -9.36 -7.37 -4.78
C VAL A 26 -9.29 -6.04 -4.03
N LEU A 27 -9.93 -5.00 -4.53
CA LEU A 27 -9.88 -3.70 -3.87
C LEU A 27 -10.56 -3.71 -2.52
N ARG A 28 -11.70 -4.41 -2.40
CA ARG A 28 -12.38 -4.58 -1.11
C ARG A 28 -11.44 -5.22 -0.08
N THR A 29 -10.74 -6.26 -0.47
CA THR A 29 -9.83 -6.97 0.43
C THR A 29 -8.69 -6.05 0.89
N ILE A 30 -8.11 -5.28 -0.03
CA ILE A 30 -7.05 -4.32 0.30
C ILE A 30 -7.55 -3.29 1.33
N ILE A 31 -8.75 -2.75 1.13
CA ILE A 31 -9.33 -1.76 2.03
C ILE A 31 -9.62 -2.38 3.40
N GLU A 32 -10.24 -3.55 3.42
CA GLU A 32 -10.67 -4.19 4.67
C GLU A 32 -9.50 -4.65 5.53
N MET A 33 -8.36 -5.00 4.93
CA MET A 33 -7.16 -5.34 5.69
C MET A 33 -6.55 -4.14 6.42
N ASN A 34 -6.85 -2.95 5.97
CA ASN A 34 -6.48 -1.68 6.63
C ASN A 34 -4.98 -1.58 6.98
N ARG A 35 -4.14 -2.16 6.15
CA ARG A 35 -2.67 -2.11 6.23
C ARG A 35 -2.10 -2.45 4.87
N PRO A 36 -0.83 -2.10 4.60
CA PRO A 36 -0.21 -2.55 3.36
C PRO A 36 -0.21 -4.06 3.26
N VAL A 37 -0.59 -4.61 2.11
CA VAL A 37 -0.78 -6.04 1.91
C VAL A 37 0.19 -6.57 0.85
N SER A 38 0.68 -7.79 1.07
CA SER A 38 1.50 -8.49 0.09
C SER A 38 0.61 -9.30 -0.87
N LEU A 39 1.20 -9.78 -1.96
CA LEU A 39 0.50 -10.70 -2.85
C LEU A 39 0.06 -11.96 -2.10
N SER A 40 0.90 -12.49 -1.21
CA SER A 40 0.55 -13.65 -0.38
C SER A 40 -0.66 -13.39 0.51
N ASP A 41 -0.74 -12.20 1.11
CA ASP A 41 -1.90 -11.82 1.93
C ASP A 41 -3.18 -11.89 1.10
N LEU A 42 -3.14 -11.39 -0.13
CA LEU A 42 -4.29 -11.41 -1.02
C LEU A 42 -4.65 -12.82 -1.46
N GLU A 43 -3.66 -13.64 -1.80
CA GLU A 43 -3.91 -15.03 -2.16
C GLU A 43 -4.59 -15.80 -1.03
N ASN A 44 -4.14 -15.60 0.21
CA ASN A 44 -4.70 -16.28 1.38
C ASN A 44 -6.14 -15.84 1.68
N ASN A 45 -6.52 -14.63 1.29
CA ASN A 45 -7.86 -14.09 1.53
C ASN A 45 -8.79 -14.23 0.32
N LEU A 46 -8.26 -14.52 -0.87
CA LEU A 46 -9.01 -14.59 -2.12
C LEU A 46 -8.85 -15.98 -2.75
N LEU A 47 -9.30 -17.00 -2.02
CA LEU A 47 -9.10 -18.40 -2.42
C LEU A 47 -9.79 -18.76 -3.73
N THR A 48 -10.76 -17.99 -4.18
CA THR A 48 -11.48 -18.22 -5.44
C THR A 48 -10.78 -17.63 -6.65
N LEU A 49 -9.75 -16.83 -6.44
CA LEU A 49 -8.98 -16.18 -7.52
C LEU A 49 -7.61 -16.84 -7.66
N GLU A 50 -7.20 -17.03 -8.90
CA GLU A 50 -5.85 -17.49 -9.19
C GLU A 50 -4.84 -16.36 -8.94
N LYS A 51 -3.62 -16.74 -8.56
CA LYS A 51 -2.52 -15.80 -8.32
C LYS A 51 -2.29 -14.89 -9.53
N SER A 52 -2.35 -15.43 -10.73
CA SER A 52 -2.17 -14.66 -11.96
C SER A 52 -3.26 -13.61 -12.16
N SER A 53 -4.49 -13.92 -11.78
CA SER A 53 -5.61 -12.98 -11.86
C SER A 53 -5.44 -11.85 -10.87
N ILE A 54 -5.04 -12.15 -9.64
CA ILE A 54 -4.76 -11.14 -8.61
C ILE A 54 -3.63 -10.22 -9.08
N PHE A 55 -2.56 -10.79 -9.60
CA PHE A 55 -1.39 -10.04 -10.07
C PHE A 55 -1.77 -9.06 -11.19
N ARG A 56 -2.58 -9.50 -12.15
CA ARG A 56 -3.04 -8.64 -13.24
C ARG A 56 -3.86 -7.44 -12.73
N VAL A 57 -4.73 -7.68 -11.73
CA VAL A 57 -5.53 -6.62 -11.13
C VAL A 57 -4.62 -5.64 -10.41
N LEU A 58 -3.63 -6.12 -9.65
CA LEU A 58 -2.68 -5.25 -8.95
C LEU A 58 -1.89 -4.38 -9.94
N ARG A 59 -1.42 -4.94 -11.04
CA ARG A 59 -0.70 -4.18 -12.06
C ARG A 59 -1.57 -3.09 -12.66
N LEU A 60 -2.83 -3.38 -12.94
CA LEU A 60 -3.77 -2.39 -13.44
C LEU A 60 -3.98 -1.28 -12.42
N PHE A 61 -4.18 -1.65 -11.15
CA PHE A 61 -4.39 -0.67 -10.08
C PHE A 61 -3.17 0.24 -9.87
N LEU A 62 -1.97 -0.32 -9.97
CA LEU A 62 -0.73 0.47 -9.90
C LEU A 62 -0.65 1.47 -11.04
N ARG A 63 -0.92 1.00 -12.27
CA ARG A 63 -0.84 1.85 -13.45
C ARG A 63 -1.88 2.97 -13.42
N LYS A 64 -3.05 2.73 -12.85
CA LYS A 64 -4.14 3.69 -12.78
C LYS A 64 -4.14 4.53 -11.50
N GLY A 65 -3.18 4.32 -10.62
CA GLY A 65 -3.07 5.10 -9.40
C GLY A 65 -4.09 4.77 -8.33
N VAL A 66 -4.75 3.62 -8.41
CA VAL A 66 -5.68 3.16 -7.37
C VAL A 66 -4.92 2.76 -6.12
N ILE A 67 -3.80 2.10 -6.30
CA ILE A 67 -2.91 1.69 -5.22
C ILE A 67 -1.48 2.10 -5.54
N HIS A 68 -0.62 2.12 -4.52
CA HIS A 68 0.81 2.27 -4.70
C HIS A 68 1.54 1.10 -4.04
N SER A 69 2.78 0.89 -4.48
CA SER A 69 3.63 -0.19 -4.01
C SER A 69 4.66 0.34 -3.02
N ILE A 70 4.91 -0.43 -1.97
CA ILE A 70 5.90 -0.12 -0.95
C ILE A 70 6.83 -1.31 -0.84
N GLU A 71 8.14 -1.08 -0.88
CA GLU A 71 9.11 -2.12 -0.57
C GLU A 71 9.33 -2.18 0.93
N ASP A 72 9.27 -3.38 1.50
CA ASP A 72 9.39 -3.58 2.94
C ASP A 72 10.84 -3.68 3.43
N GLY A 73 11.80 -3.46 2.55
CA GLY A 73 13.22 -3.54 2.88
C GLY A 73 13.81 -4.94 2.80
N LYS A 74 12.99 -5.97 2.57
CA LYS A 74 13.41 -7.34 2.31
C LYS A 74 13.18 -7.73 0.85
N GLY A 75 12.86 -6.77 0.00
CA GLY A 75 12.55 -7.01 -1.40
C GLY A 75 11.13 -7.46 -1.66
N LEU A 76 10.27 -7.50 -0.65
CA LEU A 76 8.86 -7.87 -0.81
C LEU A 76 8.03 -6.62 -1.04
N ALA A 77 7.27 -6.60 -2.13
CA ALA A 77 6.35 -5.52 -2.42
C ALA A 77 5.07 -5.66 -1.59
N ARG A 78 4.63 -4.55 -1.04
CA ARG A 78 3.33 -4.44 -0.39
C ARG A 78 2.51 -3.36 -1.08
N TYR A 79 1.21 -3.49 -1.04
CA TYR A 79 0.29 -2.62 -1.77
C TYR A 79 -0.63 -1.91 -0.80
N GLU A 80 -0.85 -0.65 -1.05
CA GLU A 80 -1.67 0.21 -0.20
C GLU A 80 -2.53 1.10 -1.08
N ILE A 81 -3.77 1.34 -0.63
CA ILE A 81 -4.68 2.20 -1.37
C ILE A 81 -4.23 3.66 -1.26
N CYS A 82 -4.35 4.39 -2.37
CA CYS A 82 -4.17 5.84 -2.37
C CYS A 82 -5.45 6.47 -1.84
N THR A 83 -5.42 6.95 -0.59
CA THR A 83 -6.61 7.44 0.10
C THR A 83 -6.91 8.91 -0.12
N THR A 84 -6.08 9.60 -0.88
CA THR A 84 -6.27 11.03 -1.10
C THR A 84 -6.99 11.28 -2.41
N ASP A 85 -7.97 12.15 -2.38
CA ASP A 85 -8.68 12.60 -3.57
C ASP A 85 -7.81 13.44 -4.50
N ASN A 86 -6.61 13.76 -4.06
CA ASN A 86 -5.68 14.57 -4.81
C ASN A 86 -4.68 13.68 -5.54
N THR A 87 -4.69 13.76 -6.86
CA THR A 87 -3.75 13.08 -7.73
C THR A 87 -2.38 13.78 -7.75
N HIS A 88 -2.00 14.38 -6.63
CA HIS A 88 -0.71 15.07 -6.56
C HIS A 88 0.40 14.09 -6.23
N VAL A 89 1.52 14.28 -6.90
CA VAL A 89 2.74 13.51 -6.68
C VAL A 89 3.16 13.55 -5.20
N ASP A 90 2.77 14.59 -4.50
CA ASP A 90 3.07 14.78 -3.08
C ASP A 90 2.42 13.71 -2.18
N ASP A 91 1.35 13.08 -2.64
CA ASP A 91 0.62 12.08 -1.85
C ASP A 91 1.36 10.74 -1.77
N ASP A 92 2.27 10.48 -2.71
CA ASP A 92 3.09 9.28 -2.71
C ASP A 92 4.33 9.40 -1.81
N MET A 93 4.51 10.56 -1.18
CA MET A 93 5.68 10.85 -0.35
C MET A 93 5.46 10.60 1.14
N HIS A 94 4.56 9.68 1.48
CA HIS A 94 4.32 9.33 2.87
C HIS A 94 5.52 8.58 3.45
N VAL A 95 5.78 8.83 4.73
CA VAL A 95 6.78 8.07 5.46
C VAL A 95 6.16 6.74 5.90
N HIS A 96 6.87 5.67 5.64
CA HIS A 96 6.47 4.32 6.04
C HIS A 96 7.43 3.79 7.08
N PHE A 97 6.94 2.88 7.91
CA PHE A 97 7.74 2.26 8.96
C PHE A 97 7.60 0.75 8.88
N TYR A 98 8.72 0.05 8.85
CA TYR A 98 8.78 -1.40 8.88
C TYR A 98 9.28 -1.87 10.25
N CYS A 99 8.47 -2.69 10.93
CA CYS A 99 8.89 -3.29 12.19
C CYS A 99 9.68 -4.56 11.91
N GLU A 100 10.92 -4.60 12.39
CA GLU A 100 11.82 -5.72 12.15
C GLU A 100 11.44 -6.97 12.92
N VAL A 101 10.58 -6.87 13.93
CA VAL A 101 10.16 -8.01 14.76
C VAL A 101 8.86 -8.61 14.26
N CYS A 102 7.78 -7.84 14.19
CA CYS A 102 6.48 -8.36 13.75
C CYS A 102 6.25 -8.26 12.25
N GLU A 103 7.17 -7.62 11.51
CA GLU A 103 7.16 -7.47 10.06
C GLU A 103 5.96 -6.71 9.51
N LYS A 104 5.26 -5.95 10.35
CA LYS A 104 4.19 -5.07 9.91
C LYS A 104 4.75 -3.80 9.30
N VAL A 105 4.05 -3.28 8.30
CA VAL A 105 4.35 -1.99 7.69
C VAL A 105 3.28 -0.99 8.11
N PHE A 106 3.71 0.17 8.57
CA PHE A 106 2.84 1.27 8.97
C PHE A 106 2.99 2.42 7.98
N CYS A 107 1.90 3.09 7.68
CA CYS A 107 1.92 4.29 6.85
C CYS A 107 1.59 5.50 7.73
N PHE A 108 2.50 6.46 7.78
CA PHE A 108 2.31 7.70 8.51
C PHE A 108 1.81 8.78 7.55
N LYS A 109 0.50 8.84 7.37
CA LYS A 109 -0.13 9.75 6.40
C LYS A 109 0.06 11.22 6.73
N THR A 110 0.32 11.54 8.00
CA THR A 110 0.55 12.90 8.47
C THR A 110 2.01 13.34 8.37
N LEU A 111 2.92 12.39 8.12
CA LEU A 111 4.34 12.68 7.96
C LEU A 111 4.71 12.58 6.49
N HIS A 112 5.28 13.65 5.96
CA HIS A 112 5.69 13.69 4.57
C HIS A 112 7.22 13.63 4.47
N ALA A 113 7.71 12.85 3.52
CA ALA A 113 9.14 12.80 3.24
C ALA A 113 9.62 14.16 2.71
N PRO A 114 10.81 14.62 3.14
CA PRO A 114 11.36 15.87 2.63
C PRO A 114 11.66 15.77 1.13
N ILE A 115 11.38 16.85 0.41
CA ILE A 115 11.74 16.95 -1.00
C ILE A 115 13.21 17.31 -1.06
N LEU A 116 14.00 16.47 -1.72
CA LEU A 116 15.42 16.71 -1.88
C LEU A 116 15.69 17.34 -3.25
N GLU A 117 16.50 18.39 -3.27
CA GLU A 117 17.00 18.96 -4.51
C GLU A 117 18.19 18.12 -4.98
N LEU A 118 18.05 17.53 -6.16
CA LEU A 118 19.09 16.70 -6.74
C LEU A 118 20.01 17.53 -7.65
N PRO A 119 21.23 17.04 -7.88
CA PRO A 119 22.10 17.68 -8.87
C PRO A 119 21.43 17.73 -10.24
N GLU A 120 21.87 18.67 -11.06
CA GLU A 120 21.35 18.86 -12.41
C GLU A 120 21.46 17.58 -13.23
N GLY A 121 20.42 17.29 -14.00
CA GLY A 121 20.38 16.13 -14.88
C GLY A 121 19.69 14.91 -14.30
N PHE A 122 19.32 14.92 -13.01
CA PHE A 122 18.59 13.82 -12.38
C PHE A 122 17.08 14.07 -12.42
N GLN A 123 16.33 13.07 -12.86
CA GLN A 123 14.87 13.12 -12.88
C GLN A 123 14.33 12.06 -11.93
N VAL A 124 13.48 12.47 -10.96
CA VAL A 124 12.88 11.54 -9.98
C VAL A 124 11.54 11.08 -10.48
N HIS A 125 11.34 9.78 -10.55
CA HIS A 125 10.06 9.18 -10.90
C HIS A 125 9.30 8.66 -9.69
N ALA A 126 10.02 8.24 -8.64
CA ALA A 126 9.39 7.71 -7.44
C ALA A 126 10.31 7.91 -6.24
N VAL A 127 9.69 8.04 -5.07
CA VAL A 127 10.39 8.14 -3.80
C VAL A 127 9.79 7.10 -2.84
N ASN A 128 10.64 6.28 -2.25
CA ASN A 128 10.23 5.35 -1.20
C ASN A 128 10.97 5.71 0.08
N TYR A 129 10.23 6.21 1.07
CA TYR A 129 10.82 6.62 2.34
C TYR A 129 10.40 5.62 3.42
N MET A 130 11.30 4.70 3.74
CA MET A 130 11.05 3.60 4.66
C MET A 130 11.96 3.71 5.88
N LEU A 131 11.36 3.81 7.06
CA LEU A 131 12.04 3.70 8.33
C LEU A 131 11.94 2.28 8.84
N LYS A 132 12.99 1.79 9.47
CA LYS A 132 13.02 0.43 10.03
C LYS A 132 13.36 0.49 11.51
N GLY A 133 12.69 -0.34 12.29
CA GLY A 133 12.93 -0.38 13.73
C GLY A 133 11.91 -1.25 14.42
N LEU A 134 11.47 -0.84 15.59
CA LEU A 134 10.49 -1.56 16.40
C LEU A 134 9.21 -0.73 16.53
N CYS A 135 8.07 -1.36 16.28
CA CYS A 135 6.78 -0.71 16.51
C CYS A 135 6.50 -0.62 18.03
N PRO A 136 5.52 0.19 18.47
CA PRO A 136 5.25 0.35 19.89
C PRO A 136 4.97 -0.97 20.62
N ASP A 137 4.22 -1.88 20.01
CA ASP A 137 3.90 -3.17 20.62
C ASP A 137 5.13 -4.03 20.80
N CYS A 138 5.99 -4.10 19.80
CA CYS A 138 7.22 -4.90 19.88
C CYS A 138 8.25 -4.28 20.80
N GLN A 139 8.31 -2.96 20.88
CA GLN A 139 9.19 -2.27 21.82
C GLN A 139 8.75 -2.50 23.26
N ALA A 140 7.45 -2.47 23.52
CA ALA A 140 6.91 -2.75 24.85
C ALA A 140 7.22 -4.17 25.29
N LYS A 141 7.08 -5.15 24.38
CA LYS A 141 7.42 -6.55 24.65
C LYS A 141 8.92 -6.74 24.96
N LYS A 142 9.77 -6.01 24.24
CA LYS A 142 11.22 -6.06 24.48
C LYS A 142 11.58 -5.52 25.85
N VAL A 143 10.93 -4.45 26.32
CA VAL A 143 11.15 -3.87 27.63
C VAL A 143 10.70 -4.82 28.74
N SER A 144 9.60 -5.55 28.55
CA SER A 144 9.03 -6.44 29.54
C SER A 144 9.85 -7.73 29.74
N HIS A 145 10.79 -8.03 28.84
CA HIS A 145 11.64 -9.23 28.91
C HIS A 145 13.03 -8.96 29.46
N ARG A 146 13.27 -7.77 29.99
CA ARG A 146 14.54 -7.46 30.66
C ARG A 146 14.52 -7.83 32.13
#